data_d1d70b1ea1633e799096d5b490f308b2
#
_entry.id   d1d70b1ea1633e799096d5b490f308b2
#
_cell.length_a   1.000
_cell.length_b   1.000
_cell.length_c   1.000
_cell.angle_alpha   90.00
_cell.angle_beta   90.00
_cell.angle_gamma   90.00
#
_symmetry.space_group_name_H-M   'P 1'
#
loop_
_entity.id
_entity.type
_entity.pdbx_description
1 polymer ?
#
loop_
_entity_poly.entity_id
_entity_poly.type
_entity_poly.pdbx_seq_one_letter_code
_entity_poly.pdbx_strand_id
1 'polypeptide(L)'
;VVVIGSGFAGLWAALGAARRLDELGVPAGTVDVTVLSATPFHDTRVRNYEADLSECRIPLADVLDPAGVAHIAAEVTAINTDTGTVTTADGVTYGYDRLVLASGSQVVKPAIAGDARVRWPPSRSSIPSGSIHH
;
A
#
# COMPACT_ATOMS: atom_id res chain seq x y z
N VAL A 1 -14.43 -9.26 -5.51
CA VAL A 1 -12.95 -9.39 -5.48
C VAL A 1 -12.43 -8.66 -4.26
N VAL A 2 -11.62 -9.32 -3.46
CA VAL A 2 -10.96 -8.70 -2.30
C VAL A 2 -9.46 -8.63 -2.56
N VAL A 3 -8.86 -7.45 -2.31
CA VAL A 3 -7.42 -7.21 -2.43
C VAL A 3 -6.89 -6.84 -1.04
N ILE A 4 -5.92 -7.58 -0.54
CA ILE A 4 -5.27 -7.31 0.75
C ILE A 4 -3.97 -6.54 0.51
N GLY A 5 -3.90 -5.33 1.02
CA GLY A 5 -2.77 -4.41 0.91
C GLY A 5 -2.94 -3.35 -0.17
N SER A 6 -2.43 -2.14 0.14
CA SER A 6 -2.52 -0.93 -0.69
C SER A 6 -1.17 -0.46 -1.24
N GLY A 7 -0.17 -1.33 -1.25
CA GLY A 7 1.08 -1.10 -1.94
C GLY A 7 0.91 -1.13 -3.47
N PHE A 8 1.99 -0.99 -4.23
CA PHE A 8 1.93 -0.98 -5.70
C PHE A 8 1.18 -2.20 -6.26
N ALA A 9 1.49 -3.41 -5.80
CA ALA A 9 0.86 -4.62 -6.31
C ALA A 9 -0.65 -4.65 -6.04
N GLY A 10 -1.06 -4.31 -4.81
CA GLY A 10 -2.48 -4.30 -4.44
C GLY A 10 -3.27 -3.20 -5.15
N LEU A 11 -2.72 -1.99 -5.21
CA LEU A 11 -3.35 -0.86 -5.90
C LEU A 11 -3.54 -1.17 -7.39
N TRP A 12 -2.49 -1.65 -8.08
CA TRP A 12 -2.58 -2.01 -9.49
C TRP A 12 -3.53 -3.19 -9.74
N ALA A 13 -3.58 -4.17 -8.84
CA ALA A 13 -4.52 -5.28 -8.95
C ALA A 13 -5.98 -4.81 -8.85
N ALA A 14 -6.28 -3.92 -7.90
CA ALA A 14 -7.62 -3.39 -7.70
C ALA A 14 -8.07 -2.51 -8.88
N LEU A 15 -7.23 -1.56 -9.31
CA LEU A 15 -7.52 -0.68 -10.46
C LEU A 15 -7.59 -1.47 -11.76
N GLY A 16 -6.72 -2.47 -11.94
CA GLY A 16 -6.75 -3.36 -13.10
C GLY A 16 -8.02 -4.21 -13.17
N ALA A 17 -8.50 -4.68 -12.02
CA ALA A 17 -9.78 -5.40 -11.94
C ALA A 17 -10.96 -4.49 -12.30
N ALA A 18 -11.02 -3.29 -11.72
CA ALA A 18 -12.07 -2.31 -12.00
C ALA A 18 -12.09 -1.93 -13.49
N ARG A 19 -10.92 -1.60 -14.04
CA ARG A 19 -10.77 -1.30 -15.47
C ARG A 19 -11.23 -2.46 -16.35
N ARG A 20 -10.87 -3.69 -15.98
CA ARG A 20 -11.27 -4.86 -16.77
C ARG A 20 -12.78 -5.10 -16.75
N LEU A 21 -13.43 -4.84 -15.62
CA LEU A 21 -14.88 -4.90 -15.53
C LEU A 21 -15.56 -3.86 -16.43
N ASP A 22 -15.02 -2.64 -16.47
CA ASP A 22 -15.50 -1.57 -17.36
C ASP A 22 -15.32 -1.93 -18.85
N GLU A 23 -14.14 -2.41 -19.24
CA GLU A 23 -13.85 -2.87 -20.60
C GLU A 23 -14.80 -4.00 -21.07
N LEU A 24 -15.23 -4.87 -20.16
CA LEU A 24 -16.16 -5.95 -20.42
C LEU A 24 -17.63 -5.51 -20.40
N GLY A 25 -17.90 -4.25 -20.07
CA GLY A 25 -19.25 -3.72 -19.95
C GLY A 25 -20.05 -4.35 -18.80
N VAL A 26 -19.38 -4.80 -17.73
CA VAL A 26 -20.06 -5.38 -16.57
C VAL A 26 -20.80 -4.26 -15.83
N PRO A 27 -22.13 -4.40 -15.61
CA PRO A 27 -22.89 -3.37 -14.91
C PRO A 27 -22.36 -3.11 -13.51
N ALA A 28 -22.34 -1.84 -13.09
CA ALA A 28 -21.94 -1.44 -11.74
C ALA A 28 -22.75 -2.23 -10.67
N GLY A 29 -22.05 -2.67 -9.62
CA GLY A 29 -22.64 -3.46 -8.55
C GLY A 29 -22.80 -4.97 -8.83
N THR A 30 -22.42 -5.44 -10.03
CA THR A 30 -22.41 -6.89 -10.32
C THR A 30 -21.21 -7.59 -9.72
N VAL A 31 -20.05 -6.92 -9.75
CA VAL A 31 -18.81 -7.40 -9.15
C VAL A 31 -18.20 -6.28 -8.32
N ASP A 32 -18.12 -6.47 -7.03
CA ASP A 32 -17.48 -5.53 -6.13
C ASP A 32 -15.97 -5.79 -6.06
N VAL A 33 -15.19 -4.71 -6.14
CA VAL A 33 -13.74 -4.71 -5.89
C VAL A 33 -13.47 -3.93 -4.62
N THR A 34 -12.86 -4.58 -3.64
CA THR A 34 -12.61 -3.99 -2.31
C THR A 34 -11.15 -4.16 -1.93
N VAL A 35 -10.52 -3.08 -1.49
CA VAL A 35 -9.16 -3.08 -0.93
C VAL A 35 -9.25 -3.04 0.59
N LEU A 36 -8.62 -4.01 1.25
CA LEU A 36 -8.41 -4.04 2.70
C LEU A 36 -6.97 -3.63 2.99
N SER A 37 -6.76 -2.56 3.74
CA SER A 37 -5.42 -2.15 4.19
C SER A 37 -5.49 -1.42 5.52
N ALA A 38 -4.43 -1.58 6.34
CA ALA A 38 -4.35 -0.94 7.65
C ALA A 38 -4.23 0.59 7.58
N THR A 39 -3.81 1.15 6.43
CA THR A 39 -3.63 2.59 6.25
C THR A 39 -4.52 3.12 5.13
N PRO A 40 -5.03 4.36 5.24
CA PRO A 40 -5.82 5.00 4.19
C PRO A 40 -4.95 5.64 3.09
N PHE A 41 -3.65 5.34 3.06
CA PHE A 41 -2.70 5.93 2.13
C PHE A 41 -1.97 4.87 1.32
N HIS A 42 -1.64 5.23 0.09
CA HIS A 42 -0.63 4.55 -0.71
C HIS A 42 0.74 5.22 -0.47
N ASP A 43 1.70 4.47 0.03
CA ASP A 43 3.07 4.94 0.26
C ASP A 43 3.94 4.64 -0.96
N THR A 44 4.51 5.68 -1.57
CA THR A 44 5.43 5.55 -2.70
C THR A 44 6.83 5.20 -2.17
N ARG A 45 7.06 3.92 -1.86
CA ARG A 45 8.30 3.43 -1.21
C ARG A 45 9.59 3.79 -1.94
N VAL A 46 9.56 3.96 -3.24
CA VAL A 46 10.73 4.36 -4.03
C VAL A 46 11.22 5.77 -3.70
N ARG A 47 10.40 6.58 -3.02
CA ARG A 47 10.72 7.94 -2.57
C ARG A 47 11.07 8.02 -1.08
N ASN A 48 11.19 6.90 -0.36
CA ASN A 48 11.50 6.88 1.08
C ASN A 48 12.90 7.43 1.44
N TYR A 49 13.68 7.86 0.47
CA TYR A 49 14.96 8.58 0.68
C TYR A 49 14.75 10.08 0.92
N GLU A 50 13.55 10.61 0.73
CA GLU A 50 13.23 12.02 0.97
C GLU A 50 13.10 12.31 2.47
N ALA A 51 13.48 13.51 2.87
CA ALA A 51 13.45 13.93 4.28
C ALA A 51 12.00 14.15 4.77
N ASP A 52 11.10 14.56 3.86
CA ASP A 52 9.68 14.70 4.10
C ASP A 52 8.91 13.65 3.28
N LEU A 53 8.28 12.72 3.99
CA LEU A 53 7.50 11.65 3.38
C LEU A 53 6.02 12.03 3.20
N SER A 54 5.60 13.20 3.64
CA SER A 54 4.19 13.63 3.53
C SER A 54 3.73 13.73 2.07
N GLU A 55 4.61 14.22 1.19
CA GLU A 55 4.35 14.28 -0.26
C GLU A 55 4.47 12.92 -0.98
N CYS A 56 4.97 11.89 -0.28
CA CYS A 56 5.07 10.54 -0.82
C CYS A 56 3.83 9.69 -0.54
N ARG A 57 2.85 10.25 0.14
CA ARG A 57 1.60 9.60 0.53
C ARG A 57 0.45 10.11 -0.32
N ILE A 58 -0.25 9.20 -0.96
CA ILE A 58 -1.44 9.48 -1.75
C ILE A 58 -2.63 8.90 -1.01
N PRO A 59 -3.67 9.71 -0.69
CA PRO A 59 -4.91 9.19 -0.13
C PRO A 59 -5.50 8.13 -1.07
N LEU A 60 -5.84 6.97 -0.53
CA LEU A 60 -6.42 5.88 -1.35
C LEU A 60 -7.75 6.29 -1.97
N ALA A 61 -8.54 7.09 -1.27
CA ALA A 61 -9.82 7.60 -1.77
C ALA A 61 -9.65 8.36 -3.10
N ASP A 62 -8.59 9.17 -3.25
CA ASP A 62 -8.35 9.96 -4.47
C ASP A 62 -8.15 9.09 -5.72
N VAL A 63 -7.71 7.85 -5.52
CA VAL A 63 -7.40 6.92 -6.62
C VAL A 63 -8.49 5.85 -6.79
N LEU A 64 -9.04 5.35 -5.69
CA LEU A 64 -9.98 4.23 -5.69
C LEU A 64 -11.43 4.66 -5.93
N ASP A 65 -11.86 5.79 -5.36
CA ASP A 65 -13.23 6.26 -5.51
C ASP A 65 -13.62 6.53 -6.96
N PRO A 66 -12.78 7.22 -7.79
CA PRO A 66 -13.09 7.42 -9.20
C PRO A 66 -13.19 6.11 -10.01
N ALA A 67 -12.51 5.06 -9.55
CA ALA A 67 -12.54 3.74 -10.19
C ALA A 67 -13.69 2.85 -9.67
N GLY A 68 -14.50 3.33 -8.74
CA GLY A 68 -15.56 2.54 -8.11
C GLY A 68 -15.06 1.39 -7.24
N VAL A 69 -13.84 1.50 -6.71
CA VAL A 69 -13.23 0.51 -5.82
C VAL A 69 -13.43 0.93 -4.38
N ALA A 70 -14.01 0.05 -3.57
CA ALA A 70 -14.17 0.32 -2.14
C ALA A 70 -12.85 0.16 -1.38
N HIS A 71 -12.61 1.00 -0.39
CA HIS A 71 -11.51 0.87 0.56
C HIS A 71 -12.06 0.68 1.97
N ILE A 72 -11.52 -0.32 2.68
CA ILE A 72 -11.82 -0.58 4.08
C ILE A 72 -10.51 -0.52 4.85
N ALA A 73 -10.42 0.43 5.78
CA ALA A 73 -9.26 0.59 6.67
C ALA A 73 -9.31 -0.51 7.75
N ALA A 74 -8.67 -1.63 7.49
CA ALA A 74 -8.63 -2.77 8.40
C ALA A 74 -7.36 -3.60 8.22
N GLU A 75 -6.85 -4.13 9.32
CA GLU A 75 -5.73 -5.07 9.31
C GLU A 75 -6.28 -6.50 9.20
N VAL A 76 -5.88 -7.22 8.15
CA VAL A 76 -6.27 -8.62 7.97
C VAL A 76 -5.37 -9.51 8.81
N THR A 77 -5.99 -10.34 9.65
CA THR A 77 -5.30 -11.26 10.57
C THR A 77 -5.38 -12.72 10.16
N ALA A 78 -6.41 -13.10 9.40
CA ALA A 78 -6.59 -14.48 8.95
C ALA A 78 -7.26 -14.55 7.59
N ILE A 79 -6.91 -15.58 6.83
CA ILE A 79 -7.52 -15.93 5.55
C ILE A 79 -7.99 -17.39 5.66
N ASN A 80 -9.24 -17.64 5.38
CA ASN A 80 -9.81 -18.98 5.31
C ASN A 80 -10.16 -19.27 3.84
N THR A 81 -9.40 -20.15 3.22
CA THR A 81 -9.58 -20.53 1.82
C THR A 81 -10.74 -21.50 1.61
N ASP A 82 -11.12 -22.27 2.63
CA ASP A 82 -12.19 -23.27 2.53
C ASP A 82 -13.55 -22.58 2.51
N THR A 83 -13.71 -21.52 3.31
CA THR A 83 -14.93 -20.72 3.38
C THR A 83 -14.93 -19.50 2.46
N GLY A 84 -13.79 -19.15 1.85
CA GLY A 84 -13.63 -17.95 1.03
C GLY A 84 -13.81 -16.66 1.85
N THR A 85 -13.19 -16.59 3.03
CA THR A 85 -13.34 -15.44 3.93
C THR A 85 -12.00 -14.91 4.43
N VAL A 86 -11.97 -13.62 4.72
CA VAL A 86 -10.87 -12.95 5.43
C VAL A 86 -11.39 -12.33 6.72
N THR A 87 -10.61 -12.42 7.79
CA THR A 87 -10.95 -11.86 9.11
C THR A 87 -9.98 -10.73 9.43
N THR A 88 -10.50 -9.65 9.95
CA THR A 88 -9.75 -8.45 10.34
C THR A 88 -9.51 -8.42 11.86
N ALA A 89 -8.58 -7.58 12.32
CA ALA A 89 -8.18 -7.49 13.72
C ALA A 89 -9.33 -7.06 14.66
N ASP A 90 -10.32 -6.35 14.14
CA ASP A 90 -11.55 -5.97 14.84
C ASP A 90 -12.62 -7.11 14.87
N GLY A 91 -12.27 -8.28 14.32
CA GLY A 91 -13.13 -9.46 14.32
C GLY A 91 -14.18 -9.48 13.20
N VAL A 92 -14.19 -8.51 12.30
CA VAL A 92 -15.10 -8.50 11.15
C VAL A 92 -14.63 -9.51 10.09
N THR A 93 -15.58 -10.19 9.46
CA THR A 93 -15.30 -11.18 8.41
C THR A 93 -15.88 -10.72 7.08
N TYR A 94 -15.06 -10.74 6.03
CA TYR A 94 -15.46 -10.40 4.65
C TYR A 94 -15.35 -11.63 3.75
N GLY A 95 -16.41 -11.90 2.99
CA GLY A 95 -16.41 -12.96 1.99
C GLY A 95 -15.73 -12.54 0.69
N TYR A 96 -15.16 -13.50 -0.03
CA TYR A 96 -14.60 -13.26 -1.35
C TYR A 96 -14.79 -14.44 -2.31
N ASP A 97 -14.99 -14.15 -3.59
CA ASP A 97 -14.92 -15.16 -4.67
C ASP A 97 -13.51 -15.23 -5.26
N ARG A 98 -12.82 -14.08 -5.24
CA ARG A 98 -11.42 -13.96 -5.69
C ARG A 98 -10.66 -13.10 -4.69
N LEU A 99 -9.47 -13.56 -4.33
CA LEU A 99 -8.58 -12.90 -3.38
C LEU A 99 -7.23 -12.59 -4.03
N VAL A 100 -6.75 -11.38 -3.84
CA VAL A 100 -5.38 -10.96 -4.17
C VAL A 100 -4.65 -10.64 -2.87
N LEU A 101 -3.59 -11.39 -2.57
CA LEU A 101 -2.74 -11.14 -1.42
C LEU A 101 -1.54 -10.30 -1.85
N ALA A 102 -1.51 -9.04 -1.44
CA ALA A 102 -0.47 -8.05 -1.74
C ALA A 102 0.00 -7.33 -0.48
N SER A 103 0.18 -8.06 0.62
CA SER A 103 0.55 -7.54 1.95
C SER A 103 1.94 -6.88 2.01
N GLY A 104 2.74 -7.01 0.93
CA GLY A 104 4.08 -6.44 0.86
C GLY A 104 5.11 -7.23 1.66
N SER A 105 6.17 -6.54 2.07
CA SER A 105 7.28 -7.12 2.83
C SER A 105 7.72 -6.19 3.95
N GLN A 106 8.26 -6.76 5.00
CA GLN A 106 8.92 -6.03 6.08
C GLN A 106 10.42 -6.30 6.06
N VAL A 107 11.22 -5.29 6.42
CA VAL A 107 12.65 -5.48 6.61
C VAL A 107 12.87 -6.22 7.93
N VAL A 108 13.40 -7.42 7.83
CA VAL A 108 13.87 -8.16 9.00
C VAL A 108 15.29 -7.68 9.30
N LYS A 109 15.47 -7.00 10.44
CA LYS A 109 16.82 -6.65 10.91
C LYS A 109 17.46 -7.93 11.46
N PRO A 110 18.59 -8.38 10.90
CA PRO A 110 19.30 -9.53 11.46
C PRO A 110 19.85 -9.16 12.85
N ALA A 111 19.81 -10.10 13.80
CA ALA A 111 20.37 -9.92 15.13
C ALA A 111 21.92 -10.05 15.08
N ILE A 112 22.58 -9.09 14.43
CA ILE A 112 24.05 -9.05 14.33
C ILE A 112 24.59 -8.12 15.41
N ALA A 113 25.55 -8.61 16.19
CA ALA A 113 26.21 -7.80 17.21
C ALA A 113 26.91 -6.60 16.55
N GLY A 114 26.53 -5.37 16.95
CA GLY A 114 27.11 -4.14 16.40
C GLY A 114 26.19 -3.36 15.43
N ASP A 115 25.06 -3.92 15.00
CA ASP A 115 24.12 -3.23 14.10
C ASP A 115 23.60 -1.89 14.65
N ALA A 116 23.48 -1.78 15.98
CA ALA A 116 23.07 -0.51 16.61
C ALA A 116 24.12 0.61 16.55
N ARG A 117 25.34 0.37 16.08
CA ARG A 117 26.46 1.34 16.06
C ARG A 117 26.72 1.94 14.70
N VAL A 118 26.13 1.42 13.63
CA VAL A 118 26.26 2.04 12.31
C VAL A 118 25.26 3.19 12.21
N ARG A 119 25.57 4.30 12.90
CA ARG A 119 25.00 5.60 12.53
C ARG A 119 25.69 6.02 11.24
N TRP A 120 25.01 5.90 10.13
CA TRP A 120 25.41 6.59 8.93
C TRP A 120 25.49 8.09 9.25
N PRO A 121 26.64 8.76 9.03
CA PRO A 121 26.72 10.18 9.30
C PRO A 121 25.66 10.91 8.49
N PRO A 122 25.00 11.94 9.05
CA PRO A 122 24.07 12.76 8.28
C PRO A 122 24.84 13.31 7.06
N SER A 123 24.22 13.19 5.89
CA SER A 123 24.74 13.75 4.65
C SER A 123 25.11 15.22 4.90
N ARG A 124 26.37 15.57 4.75
CA ARG A 124 26.83 16.95 4.82
C ARG A 124 26.27 17.70 3.61
N SER A 125 25.09 18.30 3.75
CA SER A 125 24.62 19.37 2.87
C SER A 125 25.15 20.68 3.40
N SER A 126 26.41 20.96 3.16
CA SER A 126 26.95 22.34 3.20
C SER A 126 28.19 22.40 2.32
N ILE A 127 27.96 22.62 1.05
CA ILE A 127 28.96 23.19 0.18
C ILE A 127 28.97 24.69 0.50
N PRO A 128 30.02 25.27 1.09
CA PRO A 128 30.07 26.70 1.24
C PRO A 128 30.21 27.31 -0.17
N SER A 129 29.29 28.21 -0.51
CA SER A 129 29.38 29.06 -1.69
C SER A 129 30.60 29.94 -1.56
N GLY A 130 31.69 29.53 -2.20
CA GLY A 130 32.89 30.38 -2.35
C GLY A 130 32.52 31.55 -3.26
N SER A 131 32.56 32.78 -2.71
CA SER A 131 32.51 34.01 -3.43
C SER A 131 33.78 34.09 -4.31
N ILE A 132 33.59 34.06 -5.63
CA ILE A 132 34.62 34.40 -6.58
C ILE A 132 34.48 35.91 -6.80
N HIS A 133 35.37 36.71 -6.20
CA HIS A 133 35.58 38.09 -6.60
C HIS A 133 36.54 38.11 -7.78
N HIS A 134 36.12 38.73 -8.87
CA HIS A 134 36.92 39.35 -9.89
C HIS A 134 36.86 40.86 -9.73
#